data_2d5459444d5edb4d72acc619aa3c5ae1
#
_entry.id   2d5459444d5edb4d72acc619aa3c5ae1
#
_cell.length_a   1.000
_cell.length_b   1.000
_cell.length_c   1.000
_cell.angle_alpha   90.00
_cell.angle_beta   90.00
_cell.angle_gamma   90.00
#
_symmetry.space_group_name_H-M   'P 1'
#
loop_
_entity.id
_entity.type
_entity.pdbx_description
1 polymer ?
#
loop_
_entity_poly.entity_id
_entity_poly.type
_entity_poly.pdbx_seq_one_letter_code
_entity_poly.pdbx_strand_id
1 'polypeptide(L)'
;MRRCPITSALLAATLFVMSGVLADLSARAESTQPSNAEQTKEEQLSPEEQMRRRFPQPARVRDLIGLPVLDWSDNTLGYVQRVVRTSDGKIQLIVRYGGWFGWIGWWQRPVAVPIELVALIGPHVGALDMTPEQFRTAPTWQPSADVSEIGPDETIRVAITRR
;
A
#
# COMPACT_ATOMS: atom_id res chain seq x y z
N MET A 1 21.48 43.79 20.40
CA MET A 1 22.52 44.61 19.75
C MET A 1 23.53 43.70 19.06
N ARG A 2 23.56 43.64 17.78
CA ARG A 2 24.66 43.60 16.81
C ARG A 2 24.11 43.19 15.47
N ARG A 3 23.97 44.20 14.63
CA ARG A 3 23.78 44.11 13.19
C ARG A 3 25.13 43.87 12.54
N CYS A 4 25.18 43.19 11.38
CA CYS A 4 26.12 43.48 10.30
C CYS A 4 25.82 42.62 9.05
N PRO A 5 26.37 42.99 7.88
CA PRO A 5 25.56 43.49 6.79
C PRO A 5 25.75 42.70 5.47
N ILE A 6 24.92 43.09 4.53
CA ILE A 6 24.87 42.86 3.09
C ILE A 6 26.23 43.06 2.40
N THR A 7 26.58 42.11 1.50
CA THR A 7 27.49 42.42 0.38
C THR A 7 27.00 41.76 -0.91
N SER A 8 26.54 42.67 -1.79
CA SER A 8 26.31 42.46 -3.22
C SER A 8 27.65 42.24 -3.95
N ALA A 9 27.69 41.38 -4.95
CA ALA A 9 28.63 41.47 -6.05
C ALA A 9 27.97 40.99 -7.33
N LEU A 10 27.89 41.91 -8.27
CA LEU A 10 27.46 41.82 -9.66
C LEU A 10 28.55 41.22 -10.58
N LEU A 11 28.13 40.86 -11.79
CA LEU A 11 28.80 40.73 -13.10
C LEU A 11 29.53 39.38 -13.34
N ALA A 12 29.19 38.62 -14.41
CA ALA A 12 29.49 38.95 -15.79
C ALA A 12 28.82 37.96 -16.77
N ALA A 13 28.26 38.54 -17.82
CA ALA A 13 27.77 37.89 -19.02
C ALA A 13 28.98 37.40 -19.88
N THR A 14 28.86 36.19 -20.42
CA THR A 14 29.63 35.82 -21.61
C THR A 14 28.76 35.04 -22.57
N LEU A 15 28.40 35.67 -23.65
CA LEU A 15 27.91 35.04 -24.88
C LEU A 15 28.99 34.14 -25.45
N PHE A 16 28.63 32.89 -25.76
CA PHE A 16 29.37 32.11 -26.71
C PHE A 16 28.41 31.50 -27.72
N VAL A 17 28.33 32.14 -28.87
CA VAL A 17 27.70 31.63 -30.09
C VAL A 17 28.74 30.72 -30.74
N MET A 18 28.46 29.45 -30.87
CA MET A 18 29.10 28.62 -31.88
C MET A 18 28.07 27.67 -32.50
N SER A 19 27.78 27.98 -33.74
CA SER A 19 27.14 27.10 -34.72
C SER A 19 27.98 25.84 -34.92
N GLY A 20 27.31 24.69 -34.88
CA GLY A 20 27.86 23.42 -35.27
C GLY A 20 26.74 22.45 -35.64
N VAL A 21 26.35 22.49 -36.92
CA VAL A 21 25.50 21.48 -37.54
C VAL A 21 26.32 20.18 -37.68
N LEU A 22 25.85 19.11 -37.08
CA LEU A 22 26.15 17.75 -37.52
C LEU A 22 24.99 16.81 -37.21
N ALA A 23 24.54 16.18 -38.23
CA ALA A 23 23.43 15.27 -38.42
C ALA A 23 23.38 14.12 -37.39
N ASP A 24 22.14 13.86 -36.94
CA ASP A 24 21.41 12.61 -37.17
C ASP A 24 22.13 11.28 -36.91
N LEU A 25 21.76 10.65 -35.84
CA LEU A 25 21.46 9.22 -35.66
C LEU A 25 21.14 8.95 -34.17
N SER A 26 20.05 9.55 -33.68
CA SER A 26 19.48 9.09 -32.43
C SER A 26 18.62 7.88 -32.73
N ALA A 27 19.17 6.71 -32.51
CA ALA A 27 18.42 5.48 -32.36
C ALA A 27 17.39 5.72 -31.22
N ARG A 28 16.16 5.84 -31.64
CA ARG A 28 14.96 5.95 -30.79
C ARG A 28 14.80 4.63 -30.05
N ALA A 29 15.41 4.52 -28.91
CA ALA A 29 15.02 3.54 -27.91
C ALA A 29 13.61 3.95 -27.43
N GLU A 30 12.61 3.35 -28.02
CA GLU A 30 11.23 3.40 -27.64
C GLU A 30 11.13 2.70 -26.29
N SER A 31 11.44 3.43 -25.22
CA SER A 31 11.08 3.04 -23.86
C SER A 31 9.55 3.06 -23.78
N THR A 32 8.97 1.89 -23.87
CA THR A 32 7.56 1.63 -23.60
C THR A 32 7.32 1.92 -22.12
N GLN A 33 7.25 3.19 -21.76
CA GLN A 33 6.66 3.62 -20.50
C GLN A 33 5.17 3.32 -20.62
N PRO A 34 4.59 2.54 -19.68
CA PRO A 34 3.14 2.35 -19.65
C PRO A 34 2.50 3.74 -19.57
N SER A 35 1.56 3.99 -20.47
CA SER A 35 0.98 5.32 -20.64
C SER A 35 0.28 5.73 -19.34
N ASN A 36 0.43 7.00 -18.96
CA ASN A 36 -0.31 7.61 -17.81
C ASN A 36 -1.83 7.35 -17.85
N ALA A 37 -2.38 7.02 -19.02
CA ALA A 37 -3.78 6.67 -19.20
C ALA A 37 -4.17 5.31 -18.60
N GLU A 38 -3.26 4.34 -18.56
CA GLU A 38 -3.51 3.05 -17.92
C GLU A 38 -3.40 3.14 -16.39
N GLN A 39 -2.45 3.90 -15.87
CA GLN A 39 -2.33 4.15 -14.44
C GLN A 39 -3.54 4.92 -13.88
N THR A 40 -4.04 5.92 -14.59
CA THR A 40 -5.24 6.68 -14.20
C THR A 40 -6.50 5.80 -14.23
N LYS A 41 -6.56 4.79 -15.10
CA LYS A 41 -7.70 3.89 -15.21
C LYS A 41 -7.71 2.83 -14.11
N GLU A 42 -6.55 2.42 -13.60
CA GLU A 42 -6.45 1.51 -12.46
C GLU A 42 -6.84 2.20 -11.14
N GLU A 43 -6.52 3.47 -10.99
CA GLU A 43 -6.87 4.28 -9.81
C GLU A 43 -8.39 4.55 -9.69
N GLN A 44 -9.15 4.37 -10.78
CA GLN A 44 -10.62 4.57 -10.83
C GLN A 44 -11.42 3.28 -10.66
N LEU A 45 -10.77 2.11 -10.54
CA LEU A 45 -11.45 0.84 -10.35
C LEU A 45 -11.97 0.71 -8.92
N SER A 46 -13.16 0.12 -8.77
CA SER A 46 -13.65 -0.24 -7.44
C SER A 46 -12.71 -1.26 -6.78
N PRO A 47 -12.61 -1.29 -5.44
CA PRO A 47 -11.80 -2.28 -4.73
C PRO A 47 -12.11 -3.73 -5.15
N GLU A 48 -13.38 -4.03 -5.43
CA GLU A 48 -13.82 -5.34 -5.89
C GLU A 48 -13.30 -5.69 -7.30
N GLU A 49 -13.26 -4.71 -8.20
CA GLU A 49 -12.71 -4.89 -9.55
C GLU A 49 -11.19 -5.06 -9.51
N GLN A 50 -10.52 -4.31 -8.65
CA GLN A 50 -9.09 -4.48 -8.41
C GLN A 50 -8.78 -5.88 -7.89
N MET A 51 -9.55 -6.37 -6.92
CA MET A 51 -9.41 -7.72 -6.39
C MET A 51 -9.60 -8.79 -7.48
N ARG A 52 -10.60 -8.63 -8.37
CA ARG A 52 -10.81 -9.58 -9.49
C ARG A 52 -9.62 -9.66 -10.43
N ARG A 53 -8.95 -8.54 -10.70
CA ARG A 53 -7.74 -8.50 -11.54
C ARG A 53 -6.53 -9.15 -10.88
N ARG A 54 -6.48 -9.19 -9.57
CA ARG A 54 -5.38 -9.76 -8.77
C ARG A 54 -5.49 -11.27 -8.57
N PHE A 55 -6.25 -11.98 -9.40
CA PHE A 55 -6.37 -13.44 -9.36
C PHE A 55 -6.75 -13.99 -7.97
N PRO A 56 -7.96 -13.72 -7.46
CA PRO A 56 -8.36 -14.19 -6.15
C PRO A 56 -8.34 -15.70 -6.06
N GLN A 57 -7.63 -16.22 -5.08
CA GLN A 57 -7.47 -17.65 -4.81
C GLN A 57 -8.19 -18.04 -3.52
N PRO A 58 -8.66 -19.27 -3.41
CA PRO A 58 -9.21 -19.79 -2.16
C PRO A 58 -8.09 -19.93 -1.11
N ALA A 59 -8.28 -19.36 0.06
CA ALA A 59 -7.42 -19.51 1.23
C ALA A 59 -8.26 -19.84 2.46
N ARG A 60 -7.77 -20.72 3.33
CA ARG A 60 -8.43 -20.99 4.59
C ARG A 60 -8.14 -19.88 5.58
N VAL A 61 -9.13 -19.54 6.39
CA VAL A 61 -8.99 -18.47 7.38
C VAL A 61 -7.83 -18.72 8.34
N ARG A 62 -7.63 -19.97 8.78
CA ARG A 62 -6.51 -20.32 9.66
C ARG A 62 -5.13 -20.03 9.06
N ASP A 63 -5.01 -20.10 7.73
CA ASP A 63 -3.74 -19.85 7.03
C ASP A 63 -3.41 -18.35 6.95
N LEU A 64 -4.39 -17.50 7.23
CA LEU A 64 -4.25 -16.03 7.28
C LEU A 64 -3.97 -15.54 8.69
N ILE A 65 -4.50 -16.21 9.71
CA ILE A 65 -4.34 -15.80 11.11
C ILE A 65 -2.87 -15.90 11.50
N GLY A 66 -2.36 -14.83 12.10
CA GLY A 66 -0.96 -14.73 12.53
C GLY A 66 0.00 -14.22 11.45
N LEU A 67 -0.42 -14.12 10.18
CA LEU A 67 0.45 -13.59 9.14
C LEU A 67 0.76 -12.11 9.39
N PRO A 68 2.01 -11.69 9.14
CA PRO A 68 2.38 -10.29 9.17
C PRO A 68 1.74 -9.54 7.99
N VAL A 69 1.29 -8.32 8.26
CA VAL A 69 0.79 -7.38 7.27
C VAL A 69 1.90 -6.38 6.97
N LEU A 70 2.32 -6.33 5.72
CA LEU A 70 3.43 -5.49 5.27
C LEU A 70 2.93 -4.31 4.45
N ASP A 71 3.63 -3.19 4.53
CA ASP A 71 3.48 -2.06 3.62
C ASP A 71 4.33 -2.24 2.34
N TRP A 72 4.29 -1.24 1.46
CA TRP A 72 5.07 -1.23 0.22
C TRP A 72 6.59 -1.23 0.41
N SER A 73 7.06 -0.85 1.58
CA SER A 73 8.48 -0.81 1.97
C SER A 73 8.91 -2.02 2.78
N ASP A 74 8.09 -3.08 2.81
CA ASP A 74 8.27 -4.30 3.58
C ASP A 74 8.32 -4.08 5.11
N ASN A 75 7.81 -2.93 5.61
CA ASN A 75 7.67 -2.74 7.04
C ASN A 75 6.44 -3.46 7.54
N THR A 76 6.56 -4.12 8.68
CA THR A 76 5.44 -4.78 9.34
C THR A 76 4.52 -3.76 10.00
N LEU A 77 3.30 -3.65 9.51
CA LEU A 77 2.24 -2.82 10.08
C LEU A 77 1.59 -3.49 11.28
N GLY A 78 1.50 -4.81 11.27
CA GLY A 78 0.87 -5.60 12.32
C GLY A 78 0.69 -7.05 11.91
N TYR A 79 -0.20 -7.76 12.60
CA TYR A 79 -0.48 -9.18 12.37
C TYR A 79 -1.98 -9.43 12.28
N VAL A 80 -2.39 -10.31 11.39
CA VAL A 80 -3.80 -10.72 11.27
C VAL A 80 -4.21 -11.46 12.55
N GLN A 81 -5.19 -10.93 13.26
CA GLN A 81 -5.69 -11.51 14.50
C GLN A 81 -6.90 -12.43 14.25
N ARG A 82 -7.82 -12.00 13.40
CA ARG A 82 -9.04 -12.72 13.04
C ARG A 82 -9.57 -12.24 11.68
N VAL A 83 -10.48 -13.01 11.14
CA VAL A 83 -11.23 -12.67 9.92
C VAL A 83 -12.70 -12.58 10.28
N VAL A 84 -13.35 -11.54 9.83
CA VAL A 84 -14.76 -11.28 10.12
C VAL A 84 -15.56 -11.03 8.85
N ARG A 85 -16.87 -11.29 8.94
CA ARG A 85 -17.85 -10.96 7.89
C ARG A 85 -18.84 -9.97 8.46
N THR A 86 -19.04 -8.87 7.75
CA THR A 86 -20.08 -7.88 8.07
C THR A 86 -21.44 -8.34 7.59
N SER A 87 -22.51 -7.73 8.10
CA SER A 87 -23.90 -8.06 7.74
C SER A 87 -24.22 -7.87 6.26
N ASP A 88 -23.48 -6.99 5.56
CA ASP A 88 -23.54 -6.80 4.11
C ASP A 88 -22.69 -7.81 3.31
N GLY A 89 -22.11 -8.80 4.00
CA GLY A 89 -21.35 -9.91 3.39
C GLY A 89 -19.89 -9.60 3.09
N LYS A 90 -19.38 -8.41 3.38
CA LYS A 90 -17.98 -8.05 3.14
C LYS A 90 -17.08 -8.72 4.16
N ILE A 91 -15.89 -9.12 3.70
CA ILE A 91 -14.86 -9.75 4.52
C ILE A 91 -13.82 -8.72 4.93
N GLN A 92 -13.47 -8.73 6.21
CA GLN A 92 -12.44 -7.86 6.76
C GLN A 92 -11.42 -8.66 7.57
N LEU A 93 -10.16 -8.30 7.44
CA LEU A 93 -9.09 -8.78 8.30
C LEU A 93 -8.99 -7.84 9.50
N ILE A 94 -9.05 -8.38 10.70
CA ILE A 94 -8.75 -7.60 11.91
C ILE A 94 -7.27 -7.71 12.18
N VAL A 95 -6.57 -6.63 11.93
CA VAL A 95 -5.11 -6.53 12.05
C VAL A 95 -4.77 -5.86 13.38
N ARG A 96 -3.93 -6.50 14.15
CA ARG A 96 -3.35 -5.88 15.36
C ARG A 96 -2.24 -4.92 14.92
N TYR A 97 -2.63 -3.67 14.70
CA TYR A 97 -1.75 -2.61 14.24
C TYR A 97 -0.93 -2.00 15.36
N GLY A 98 0.33 -1.69 15.10
CA GLY A 98 1.26 -1.08 16.04
C GLY A 98 2.18 -2.09 16.71
N GLY A 99 3.25 -1.58 17.36
CA GLY A 99 4.20 -2.42 18.10
C GLY A 99 5.55 -2.57 17.42
N TRP A 100 6.21 -1.47 17.06
CA TRP A 100 7.63 -1.47 16.65
C TRP A 100 8.54 -2.09 17.73
N PHE A 101 8.12 -1.99 19.02
CA PHE A 101 8.80 -2.64 20.14
C PHE A 101 8.01 -3.86 20.60
N GLY A 102 8.11 -4.96 19.87
CA GLY A 102 7.30 -6.18 19.93
C GLY A 102 7.08 -6.86 21.29
N TRP A 103 7.56 -6.33 22.41
CA TRP A 103 7.35 -6.90 23.74
C TRP A 103 6.67 -5.94 24.74
N ILE A 104 6.49 -4.66 24.37
CA ILE A 104 5.72 -3.71 25.16
C ILE A 104 4.38 -3.48 24.46
N GLY A 105 3.46 -4.43 24.58
CA GLY A 105 2.18 -4.50 23.87
C GLY A 105 1.14 -3.43 24.20
N TRP A 106 1.51 -2.28 24.71
CA TRP A 106 0.59 -1.26 25.24
C TRP A 106 -0.03 -0.35 24.18
N TRP A 107 0.47 -0.38 22.94
CA TRP A 107 0.02 0.51 21.87
C TRP A 107 -0.59 -0.23 20.67
N GLN A 108 -0.85 -1.53 20.82
CA GLN A 108 -1.48 -2.29 19.73
C GLN A 108 -2.99 -2.08 19.77
N ARG A 109 -3.55 -1.77 18.64
CA ARG A 109 -4.99 -1.63 18.47
C ARG A 109 -5.49 -2.46 17.29
N PRO A 110 -6.68 -3.07 17.37
CA PRO A 110 -7.27 -3.76 16.23
C PRO A 110 -7.77 -2.74 15.21
N VAL A 111 -7.44 -2.98 13.94
CA VAL A 111 -7.89 -2.20 12.79
C VAL A 111 -8.56 -3.15 11.81
N ALA A 112 -9.74 -2.79 11.31
CA ALA A 112 -10.44 -3.54 10.27
C ALA A 112 -9.90 -3.13 8.90
N VAL A 113 -9.44 -4.11 8.14
CA VAL A 113 -8.89 -3.95 6.79
C VAL A 113 -9.76 -4.75 5.82
N PRO A 114 -10.43 -4.12 4.85
CA PRO A 114 -11.16 -4.82 3.80
C PRO A 114 -10.24 -5.79 3.04
N ILE A 115 -10.75 -6.99 2.75
CA ILE A 115 -9.97 -8.05 2.08
C ILE A 115 -9.54 -7.63 0.67
N GLU A 116 -10.30 -6.72 0.05
CA GLU A 116 -10.06 -6.19 -1.28
C GLU A 116 -8.80 -5.31 -1.37
N LEU A 117 -8.40 -4.71 -0.23
CA LEU A 117 -7.24 -3.80 -0.15
C LEU A 117 -5.93 -4.54 0.10
N VAL A 118 -5.98 -5.86 0.23
CA VAL A 118 -4.80 -6.68 0.54
C VAL A 118 -4.61 -7.79 -0.47
N ALA A 119 -3.40 -8.34 -0.52
CA ALA A 119 -3.11 -9.55 -1.24
C ALA A 119 -2.10 -10.42 -0.50
N LEU A 120 -2.12 -11.72 -0.74
CA LEU A 120 -1.10 -12.65 -0.27
C LEU A 120 0.16 -12.50 -1.13
N ILE A 121 1.30 -12.32 -0.46
CA ILE A 121 2.63 -12.26 -1.05
C ILE A 121 3.50 -13.29 -0.34
N GLY A 122 3.47 -14.53 -0.84
CA GLY A 122 4.11 -15.64 -0.14
C GLY A 122 3.51 -15.85 1.27
N PRO A 123 4.33 -15.89 2.34
CA PRO A 123 3.86 -16.08 3.71
C PRO A 123 3.44 -14.77 4.41
N HIS A 124 3.11 -13.72 3.67
CA HIS A 124 2.76 -12.39 4.19
C HIS A 124 1.48 -11.89 3.54
N VAL A 125 0.85 -10.93 4.20
CA VAL A 125 -0.25 -10.14 3.64
C VAL A 125 0.29 -8.76 3.28
N GLY A 126 0.25 -8.38 2.00
CA GLY A 126 0.61 -7.04 1.54
C GLY A 126 -0.60 -6.12 1.59
N ALA A 127 -0.48 -4.98 2.26
CA ALA A 127 -1.47 -3.91 2.22
C ALA A 127 -1.25 -3.08 0.94
N LEU A 128 -1.90 -3.48 -0.16
CA LEU A 128 -1.61 -2.90 -1.46
C LEU A 128 -2.26 -1.53 -1.68
N ASP A 129 -3.46 -1.33 -1.16
CA ASP A 129 -4.25 -0.12 -1.37
C ASP A 129 -4.58 0.59 -0.05
N MET A 130 -3.84 0.29 1.01
CA MET A 130 -3.97 0.95 2.30
C MET A 130 -2.60 1.41 2.80
N THR A 131 -2.42 2.70 2.90
CA THR A 131 -1.14 3.30 3.32
C THR A 131 -0.93 3.17 4.83
N PRO A 132 0.33 3.24 5.32
CA PRO A 132 0.62 3.28 6.76
C PRO A 132 -0.12 4.40 7.50
N GLU A 133 -0.32 5.53 6.84
CA GLU A 133 -1.08 6.67 7.37
C GLU A 133 -2.57 6.32 7.57
N GLN A 134 -3.17 5.62 6.61
CA GLN A 134 -4.55 5.14 6.73
C GLN A 134 -4.70 4.13 7.86
N PHE A 135 -3.71 3.24 8.08
CA PHE A 135 -3.68 2.37 9.25
C PHE A 135 -3.59 3.16 10.55
N ARG A 136 -2.79 4.22 10.57
CA ARG A 136 -2.60 5.08 11.75
C ARG A 136 -3.87 5.85 12.10
N THR A 137 -4.61 6.32 11.12
CA THR A 137 -5.82 7.13 11.31
C THR A 137 -7.11 6.31 11.35
N ALA A 138 -7.06 5.05 10.94
CA ALA A 138 -8.22 4.16 10.98
C ALA A 138 -8.80 4.06 12.40
N PRO A 139 -10.12 3.94 12.56
CA PRO A 139 -10.74 3.74 13.86
C PRO A 139 -10.31 2.42 14.48
N THR A 140 -10.24 2.38 15.80
CA THR A 140 -10.05 1.12 16.52
C THR A 140 -11.29 0.26 16.34
N TRP A 141 -11.10 -0.94 15.78
CA TRP A 141 -12.19 -1.88 15.57
C TRP A 141 -12.73 -2.39 16.90
N GLN A 142 -14.05 -2.53 17.00
CA GLN A 142 -14.75 -3.11 18.12
C GLN A 142 -15.76 -4.16 17.63
N PRO A 143 -15.94 -5.27 18.36
CA PRO A 143 -17.01 -6.23 18.05
C PRO A 143 -18.36 -5.55 18.08
N SER A 144 -19.20 -5.84 17.08
CA SER A 144 -20.58 -5.38 17.02
C SER A 144 -21.50 -6.53 16.60
N ALA A 145 -22.81 -6.37 16.83
CA ALA A 145 -23.80 -7.37 16.43
C ALA A 145 -23.87 -7.59 14.91
N ASP A 146 -23.42 -6.59 14.13
CA ASP A 146 -23.43 -6.62 12.67
C ASP A 146 -22.23 -7.34 12.07
N VAL A 147 -21.33 -7.89 12.91
CA VAL A 147 -20.11 -8.53 12.47
C VAL A 147 -19.99 -9.91 13.09
N SER A 148 -19.79 -10.92 12.25
CA SER A 148 -19.56 -12.31 12.67
C SER A 148 -18.13 -12.74 12.38
N GLU A 149 -17.50 -13.44 13.32
CA GLU A 149 -16.20 -14.05 13.09
C GLU A 149 -16.33 -15.26 12.14
N ILE A 150 -15.43 -15.34 11.18
CA ILE A 150 -15.38 -16.46 10.23
C ILE A 150 -14.54 -17.58 10.84
N GLY A 151 -15.09 -18.79 10.82
CA GLY A 151 -14.39 -19.95 11.39
C GLY A 151 -13.06 -20.27 10.70
N PRO A 152 -12.08 -20.84 11.44
CA PRO A 152 -10.74 -21.07 10.92
C PRO A 152 -10.68 -22.02 9.72
N ASP A 153 -11.63 -22.94 9.61
CA ASP A 153 -11.70 -23.93 8.51
C ASP A 153 -12.48 -23.42 7.30
N GLU A 154 -13.13 -22.26 7.40
CA GLU A 154 -13.84 -21.65 6.28
C GLU A 154 -12.85 -21.15 5.23
N THR A 155 -13.23 -21.29 3.96
CA THR A 155 -12.44 -20.84 2.82
C THR A 155 -12.98 -19.51 2.31
N ILE A 156 -12.11 -18.52 2.19
CA ILE A 156 -12.42 -17.20 1.62
C ILE A 156 -11.54 -16.95 0.40
N ARG A 157 -11.91 -15.95 -0.41
CA ARG A 157 -11.12 -15.57 -1.57
C ARG A 157 -10.22 -14.40 -1.22
N VAL A 158 -8.93 -14.54 -1.50
CA VAL A 158 -7.91 -13.52 -1.26
C VAL A 158 -7.12 -13.30 -2.54
N ALA A 159 -6.85 -12.06 -2.90
CA ALA A 159 -5.97 -11.74 -4.01
C ALA A 159 -4.57 -12.31 -3.77
N ILE A 160 -3.89 -12.73 -4.84
CA ILE A 160 -2.48 -13.14 -4.80
C ILE A 160 -1.69 -12.24 -5.73
N THR A 161 -0.58 -11.70 -5.27
CA THR A 161 0.41 -11.08 -6.14
C THR A 161 1.68 -11.93 -6.16
N ARG A 162 2.29 -12.07 -7.34
CA ARG A 162 3.64 -12.63 -7.49
C ARG A 162 4.61 -11.46 -7.49
N ARG A 163 5.58 -11.49 -6.62
CA ARG A 163 6.78 -10.65 -6.72
C ARG A 163 7.74 -11.21 -7.75
#